data_3515baeae4242d6910a7b183885fa94b
#
_entry.id   3515baeae4242d6910a7b183885fa94b
#
_cell.length_a   1.000
_cell.length_b   1.000
_cell.length_c   1.000
_cell.angle_alpha   90.00
_cell.angle_beta   90.00
_cell.angle_gamma   90.00
#
_symmetry.space_group_name_H-M   'P 1'
#
loop_
_entity.id
_entity.type
_entity.pdbx_description
1 polymer ?
#
loop_
_entity_poly.entity_id
_entity_poly.type
_entity_poly.pdbx_seq_one_letter_code
_entity_poly.pdbx_strand_id
1 'polypeptide(L)' 'MSEKHIGKVIQVIGPVLDIQFKDGELPDLLNAIEIDNHGQKLVVEVAQLTGDNVARCIA' A
#
# COMPACT_ATOMS: atom_id res chain seq x y z
N MET A 1 -18.49 3.00 7.54
CA MET A 1 -18.35 2.67 6.15
C MET A 1 -16.91 2.70 5.72
N SER A 2 -16.47 1.68 5.10
CA SER A 2 -15.08 1.64 4.69
C SER A 2 -14.97 2.01 3.22
N GLU A 3 -14.00 2.83 2.93
CA GLU A 3 -13.64 3.13 1.56
C GLU A 3 -12.47 2.25 1.18
N LYS A 4 -12.55 1.71 0.00
CA LYS A 4 -11.45 0.91 -0.50
C LYS A 4 -10.54 1.80 -1.31
N HIS A 5 -9.31 1.90 -0.88
CA HIS A 5 -8.28 2.57 -1.62
C HIS A 5 -7.51 1.51 -2.39
N ILE A 6 -7.64 1.55 -3.69
CA ILE A 6 -7.04 0.54 -4.54
C ILE A 6 -5.73 1.06 -5.08
N GLY A 7 -4.66 0.32 -4.82
CA GLY A 7 -3.35 0.67 -5.31
C GLY A 7 -2.73 -0.47 -6.09
N LYS A 8 -1.62 -0.18 -6.72
CA LYS A 8 -0.89 -1.15 -7.52
C LYS A 8 0.52 -1.28 -6.96
N VAL A 9 0.95 -2.49 -6.68
CA VAL A 9 2.31 -2.74 -6.23
C VAL A 9 3.25 -2.52 -7.39
N ILE A 10 4.18 -1.57 -7.24
CA ILE A 10 5.11 -1.23 -8.32
C ILE A 10 6.53 -1.69 -8.05
N GLN A 11 6.84 -2.03 -6.80
CA GLN A 11 8.19 -2.47 -6.46
C GLN A 11 8.14 -3.26 -5.16
N VAL A 12 8.94 -4.33 -5.10
CA VAL A 12 9.09 -5.15 -3.90
C VAL A 12 10.57 -5.37 -3.66
N ILE A 13 11.05 -4.99 -2.48
CA ILE A 13 12.43 -5.20 -2.07
C ILE A 13 12.42 -5.76 -0.67
N GLY A 14 12.67 -7.08 -0.52
CA GLY A 14 12.58 -7.73 0.77
C GLY A 14 11.20 -7.54 1.38
N PRO A 15 11.11 -7.05 2.62
CA PRO A 15 9.82 -6.82 3.27
C PRO A 15 9.17 -5.48 2.86
N VAL A 16 9.82 -4.71 2.00
CA VAL A 16 9.35 -3.37 1.64
C VAL A 16 8.64 -3.43 0.31
N LEU A 17 7.45 -2.83 0.27
CA LEU A 17 6.66 -2.75 -0.95
C LEU A 17 6.31 -1.28 -1.23
N ASP A 18 6.45 -0.89 -2.48
CA ASP A 18 5.96 0.42 -2.92
C ASP A 18 4.67 0.22 -3.68
N ILE A 19 3.63 0.94 -3.27
CA ILE A 19 2.29 0.80 -3.84
C ILE A 19 1.87 2.16 -4.35
N GLN A 20 1.48 2.23 -5.62
CA GLN A 20 1.01 3.47 -6.22
C GLN A 20 -0.50 3.52 -6.18
N PHE A 21 -1.03 4.66 -5.78
CA PHE A 21 -2.46 4.90 -5.68
C PHE A 21 -2.90 6.00 -6.66
N LYS A 22 -4.19 6.07 -6.88
CA LYS A 22 -4.76 7.17 -7.65
C LYS A 22 -4.85 8.43 -6.78
N ASP A 23 -4.99 9.57 -7.44
CA ASP A 23 -5.17 10.82 -6.73
C ASP A 23 -6.35 10.72 -5.78
N GLY A 24 -6.14 11.16 -4.55
CA GLY A 24 -7.18 11.14 -3.54
C GLY A 24 -7.38 9.81 -2.84
N GLU A 25 -6.64 8.76 -3.23
CA GLU A 25 -6.79 7.44 -2.62
C GLU A 25 -5.57 7.01 -1.83
N LEU A 26 -4.59 7.89 -1.68
CA LEU A 26 -3.39 7.59 -0.92
C LEU A 26 -3.73 7.44 0.57
N PRO A 27 -3.36 6.33 1.19
CA PRO A 27 -3.61 6.15 2.62
C PRO A 27 -2.67 6.99 3.47
N ASP A 28 -3.03 7.16 4.73
CA ASP A 28 -2.18 7.86 5.68
C ASP A 28 -1.11 6.94 6.23
N LEU A 29 -0.11 7.56 6.86
CA LEU A 29 0.92 6.81 7.56
C LEU A 29 0.30 5.91 8.62
N LEU A 30 0.91 4.76 8.82
CA LEU A 30 0.53 3.74 9.81
C LEU A 30 -0.79 3.03 9.49
N ASN A 31 -1.44 3.36 8.40
CA ASN A 31 -2.62 2.61 7.99
C ASN A 31 -2.21 1.22 7.52
N ALA A 32 -3.10 0.26 7.76
CA ALA A 32 -2.90 -1.10 7.27
C ALA A 32 -3.54 -1.24 5.90
N ILE A 33 -2.85 -1.95 5.02
CA ILE A 33 -3.31 -2.19 3.66
C ILE A 33 -3.38 -3.69 3.44
N GLU A 34 -4.49 -4.17 2.91
CA GLU A 34 -4.62 -5.56 2.51
C GLU A 34 -4.17 -5.74 1.07
N ILE A 35 -3.35 -6.74 0.84
CA ILE A 35 -2.88 -7.09 -0.49
C ILE A 35 -3.35 -8.50 -0.79
N ASP A 36 -3.94 -8.69 -1.96
CA ASP A 36 -4.31 -10.02 -2.43
C ASP A 36 -3.10 -10.62 -3.13
N ASN A 37 -2.52 -11.63 -2.49
CA ASN A 37 -1.33 -12.29 -3.02
C ASN A 37 -1.69 -13.71 -3.40
N HIS A 38 -2.13 -13.89 -4.64
CA HIS A 38 -2.47 -15.21 -5.18
C HIS A 38 -3.50 -15.93 -4.31
N GLY A 39 -4.55 -15.22 -3.92
CA GLY A 39 -5.61 -15.78 -3.11
C GLY A 39 -5.34 -15.73 -1.61
N GLN A 40 -4.15 -15.33 -1.21
CA GLN A 40 -3.81 -15.13 0.19
C GLN A 40 -3.79 -13.64 0.50
N LYS A 41 -4.32 -13.29 1.65
CA LYS A 41 -4.32 -11.90 2.07
C LYS A 41 -3.05 -11.59 2.84
N LEU A 42 -2.37 -10.53 2.43
CA LEU A 42 -1.19 -10.03 3.12
C LEU A 42 -1.52 -8.63 3.62
N VAL A 43 -1.21 -8.38 4.88
CA VAL A 43 -1.42 -7.05 5.47
C VAL A 43 -0.07 -6.36 5.62
N VAL A 44 0.02 -5.15 5.11
CA VAL A 44 1.23 -4.35 5.22
C VAL A 44 0.87 -3.02 5.86
N GLU A 45 1.86 -2.35 6.41
CA GLU A 45 1.68 -1.07 7.09
C GLU A 45 2.37 0.02 6.30
N VAL A 46 1.70 1.17 6.14
CA VAL A 46 2.30 2.31 5.46
C VAL A 46 3.36 2.92 6.37
N ALA A 47 4.61 2.85 5.93
CA ALA A 47 5.73 3.35 6.69
C ALA A 47 6.17 4.74 6.23
N GLN A 48 5.97 5.07 4.96
CA GLN A 48 6.43 6.33 4.40
C GLN A 48 5.64 6.67 3.16
N LEU A 49 5.32 7.94 2.98
CA LEU A 49 4.73 8.45 1.76
C LEU A 49 5.85 9.11 0.96
N THR A 50 6.15 8.55 -0.20
CA THR A 50 7.35 8.94 -0.94
C THR A 50 7.10 9.99 -2.01
N GLY A 51 5.82 10.38 -2.23
CA GLY A 51 5.48 11.30 -3.30
C GLY A 51 4.87 10.58 -4.48
N ASP A 52 4.29 11.33 -5.41
CA ASP A 52 3.68 10.79 -6.63
C ASP A 52 2.62 9.73 -6.34
N ASN A 53 1.91 9.90 -5.22
CA ASN A 53 0.85 8.97 -4.79
C ASN A 53 1.38 7.56 -4.52
N VAL A 54 2.62 7.45 -4.07
CA VAL A 54 3.23 6.18 -3.73
C VAL A 54 3.38 6.06 -2.23
N ALA A 55 2.95 4.92 -1.69
CA ALA A 55 3.14 4.59 -0.28
C ALA A 55 4.16 3.48 -0.16
N ARG A 56 5.18 3.69 0.66
CA ARG A 56 6.15 2.66 0.99
C ARG A 56 5.66 1.91 2.21
N CYS A 57 5.48 0.61 2.06
CA CYS A 57 4.86 -0.23 3.07
C CYS A 57 5.79 -1.33 3.51
N ILE A 58 5.55 -1.82 4.72
CA ILE A 58 6.35 -2.89 5.30
C ILE A 58 5.41 -4.05 5.63
N ALA A 59 5.78 -5.22 5.18
CA ALA A 59 5.01 -6.43 5.43
C ALA A 59 5.21 -6.93 6.86
#